data_ac55a52c945b25830205245552a52c15
#
_entry.id   ac55a52c945b25830205245552a52c15
#
_cell.length_a   1.000
_cell.length_b   1.000
_cell.length_c   1.000
_cell.angle_alpha   90.00
_cell.angle_beta   90.00
_cell.angle_gamma   90.00
#
_symmetry.space_group_name_H-M   'P 1'
#
loop_
_entity.id
_entity.type
_entity.pdbx_description
1 polymer ?
#
loop_
_entity_poly.entity_id
_entity_poly.type
_entity_poly.pdbx_seq_one_letter_code
_entity_poly.pdbx_strand_id
1 'polypeptide(L)'
;MRREDINALPKLVQQYLVYIEAIKEHSELSVLEYAGDLRTFFRYLVKEKGLSPTDVSYEDTDISKIDLDFIKSITLNDAYQFLIYCKNERRNNEATRARRVVSIRRCF
;
A
#
# COMPACT_ATOMS: atom_id res chain seq x y z
N MET A 1 -4.20 0.70 11.06
CA MET A 1 -4.25 2.08 10.51
C MET A 1 -5.51 2.77 11.03
N ARG A 2 -5.41 4.04 11.38
CA ARG A 2 -6.55 4.79 11.88
C ARG A 2 -7.30 5.47 10.73
N ARG A 3 -8.60 5.76 10.94
CA ARG A 3 -9.45 6.35 9.91
C ARG A 3 -8.89 7.69 9.39
N GLU A 4 -8.38 8.55 10.26
CA GLU A 4 -7.83 9.83 9.87
C GLU A 4 -6.57 9.72 9.01
N ASP A 5 -5.85 8.59 9.07
CA ASP A 5 -4.63 8.38 8.28
C ASP A 5 -4.93 8.15 6.80
N ILE A 6 -6.18 7.80 6.47
CA ILE A 6 -6.60 7.57 5.08
C ILE A 6 -6.44 8.84 4.24
N ASN A 7 -6.60 10.01 4.83
CA ASN A 7 -6.46 11.28 4.12
C ASN A 7 -5.05 11.53 3.59
N ALA A 8 -4.04 10.84 4.11
CA ALA A 8 -2.67 10.93 3.62
C ALA A 8 -2.38 9.99 2.45
N LEU A 9 -3.32 9.13 2.08
CA LEU A 9 -3.17 8.23 0.95
C LEU A 9 -3.42 8.96 -0.37
N PRO A 10 -2.89 8.44 -1.49
CA PRO A 10 -3.22 8.98 -2.81
C PRO A 10 -4.74 8.99 -3.04
N LYS A 11 -5.24 10.00 -3.72
CA LYS A 11 -6.70 10.14 -3.95
C LYS A 11 -7.32 8.93 -4.63
N LEU A 12 -6.63 8.34 -5.59
CA LEU A 12 -7.13 7.14 -6.27
C LEU A 12 -7.31 5.99 -5.30
N VAL A 13 -6.40 5.84 -4.33
CA VAL A 13 -6.51 4.81 -3.29
C VAL A 13 -7.68 5.12 -2.36
N GLN A 14 -7.86 6.39 -1.98
CA GLN A 14 -9.00 6.79 -1.16
C GLN A 14 -10.33 6.45 -1.84
N GLN A 15 -10.45 6.74 -3.14
CA GLN A 15 -11.64 6.42 -3.92
C GLN A 15 -11.89 4.92 -3.97
N TYR A 16 -10.85 4.12 -4.15
CA TYR A 16 -10.97 2.66 -4.12
C TYR A 16 -11.47 2.15 -2.76
N LEU A 17 -10.94 2.70 -1.66
CA LEU A 17 -11.35 2.30 -0.32
C LEU A 17 -12.82 2.63 -0.06
N VAL A 18 -13.29 3.80 -0.51
CA VAL A 18 -14.70 4.15 -0.43
C VAL A 18 -15.55 3.15 -1.21
N TYR A 19 -15.09 2.77 -2.40
CA TYR A 19 -15.81 1.80 -3.24
C TYR A 19 -15.95 0.45 -2.54
N ILE A 20 -14.87 -0.10 -1.96
CA ILE A 20 -14.96 -1.41 -1.32
C ILE A 20 -15.79 -1.39 -0.04
N GLU A 21 -15.80 -0.27 0.67
CA GLU A 21 -16.64 -0.12 1.86
C GLU A 21 -18.12 0.01 1.50
N ALA A 22 -18.43 0.86 0.51
CA ALA A 22 -19.82 1.18 0.16
C ALA A 22 -20.47 0.14 -0.75
N ILE A 23 -19.74 -0.36 -1.75
CA ILE A 23 -20.28 -1.22 -2.79
C ILE A 23 -20.05 -2.70 -2.51
N LYS A 24 -18.85 -3.05 -2.06
CA LYS A 24 -18.50 -4.43 -1.73
C LYS A 24 -18.87 -4.80 -0.29
N GLU A 25 -19.35 -3.87 0.48
CA GLU A 25 -19.83 -4.07 1.86
C GLU A 25 -18.78 -4.68 2.79
N HIS A 26 -17.51 -4.35 2.58
CA HIS A 26 -16.46 -4.75 3.51
C HIS A 26 -16.60 -3.97 4.82
N SER A 27 -16.26 -4.62 5.95
CA SER A 27 -16.27 -3.96 7.25
C SER A 27 -15.25 -2.83 7.29
N GLU A 28 -15.48 -1.85 8.17
CA GLU A 28 -14.52 -0.77 8.39
C GLU A 28 -13.15 -1.30 8.79
N LEU A 29 -13.10 -2.31 9.64
CA LEU A 29 -11.83 -2.91 10.06
C LEU A 29 -11.06 -3.49 8.87
N SER A 30 -11.74 -4.22 7.99
CA SER A 30 -11.11 -4.77 6.79
C SER A 30 -10.59 -3.68 5.87
N VAL A 31 -11.36 -2.59 5.69
CA VAL A 31 -10.95 -1.44 4.88
C VAL A 31 -9.69 -0.81 5.44
N LEU A 32 -9.61 -0.64 6.77
CA LEU A 32 -8.44 -0.06 7.42
C LEU A 32 -7.22 -0.96 7.30
N GLU A 33 -7.39 -2.27 7.35
CA GLU A 33 -6.30 -3.22 7.13
C GLU A 33 -5.76 -3.12 5.69
N TYR A 34 -6.65 -3.09 4.70
CA TYR A 34 -6.25 -2.93 3.30
C TYR A 34 -5.54 -1.60 3.09
N ALA A 35 -6.06 -0.53 3.68
CA ALA A 35 -5.44 0.80 3.59
C ALA A 35 -4.02 0.79 4.14
N GLY A 36 -3.80 0.15 5.29
CA GLY A 36 -2.48 0.01 5.88
C GLY A 36 -1.50 -0.77 5.00
N ASP A 37 -1.97 -1.87 4.42
CA ASP A 37 -1.16 -2.68 3.52
C ASP A 37 -0.77 -1.91 2.26
N LEU A 38 -1.70 -1.20 1.66
CA LEU A 38 -1.44 -0.39 0.46
C LEU A 38 -0.48 0.76 0.77
N ARG A 39 -0.63 1.41 1.93
CA ARG A 39 0.29 2.45 2.37
C ARG A 39 1.72 1.93 2.45
N THR A 40 1.90 0.77 3.07
CA THR A 40 3.22 0.16 3.21
C THR A 40 3.82 -0.18 1.84
N PHE A 41 3.01 -0.72 0.94
CA PHE A 41 3.44 -1.06 -0.41
C PHE A 41 3.87 0.18 -1.21
N PHE A 42 3.05 1.23 -1.20
CA PHE A 42 3.37 2.45 -1.93
C PHE A 42 4.60 3.16 -1.36
N ARG A 43 4.77 3.19 -0.05
CA ARG A 43 5.98 3.74 0.58
C ARG A 43 7.23 2.99 0.12
N TYR A 44 7.15 1.66 0.08
CA TYR A 44 8.23 0.84 -0.42
C TYR A 44 8.56 1.20 -1.89
N LEU A 45 7.55 1.26 -2.75
CA LEU A 45 7.75 1.53 -4.17
C LEU A 45 8.34 2.91 -4.42
N VAL A 46 7.82 3.93 -3.75
CA VAL A 46 8.33 5.30 -3.91
C VAL A 46 9.82 5.36 -3.54
N LYS A 47 10.20 4.71 -2.45
CA LYS A 47 11.59 4.70 -2.00
C LYS A 47 12.48 3.89 -2.92
N GLU A 48 12.04 2.72 -3.36
CA GLU A 48 12.83 1.85 -4.25
C GLU A 48 13.01 2.46 -5.65
N LYS A 49 12.05 3.25 -6.12
CA LYS A 49 12.15 3.93 -7.41
C LYS A 49 12.96 5.23 -7.33
N GLY A 50 13.52 5.56 -6.17
CA GLY A 50 14.34 6.75 -5.99
C GLY A 50 13.57 8.06 -5.98
N LEU A 51 12.27 8.02 -5.69
CA LEU A 51 11.40 9.20 -5.69
C LEU A 51 11.30 9.86 -4.32
N SER A 52 12.06 9.37 -3.33
CA SER A 52 12.12 9.92 -1.99
C SER A 52 13.58 10.14 -1.60
N PRO A 53 13.90 11.16 -0.78
CA PRO A 53 15.27 11.33 -0.28
C PRO A 53 15.77 10.08 0.44
N THR A 54 17.06 9.78 0.29
CA THR A 54 17.64 8.55 0.86
C THR A 54 17.69 8.55 2.38
N ASP A 55 17.67 9.72 3.01
CA ASP A 55 17.69 9.88 4.46
C ASP A 55 16.29 9.78 5.10
N VAL A 56 15.24 9.69 4.30
CA VAL A 56 13.87 9.52 4.79
C VAL A 56 13.57 8.03 4.96
N SER A 57 13.05 7.64 6.12
CA SER A 57 12.68 6.25 6.38
C SER A 57 11.46 5.83 5.55
N TYR A 58 11.22 4.51 5.46
CA TYR A 58 10.03 4.00 4.78
C TYR A 58 8.75 4.54 5.42
N GLU A 59 8.69 4.60 6.76
CA GLU A 59 7.52 5.10 7.48
C GLU A 59 7.23 6.57 7.22
N ASP A 60 8.25 7.36 6.89
CA ASP A 60 8.13 8.80 6.68
C ASP A 60 8.03 9.18 5.20
N THR A 61 8.05 8.19 4.30
CA THR A 61 7.98 8.43 2.87
C THR A 61 6.61 8.99 2.47
N ASP A 62 6.60 10.12 1.76
CA ASP A 62 5.37 10.75 1.28
C ASP A 62 4.85 10.00 0.04
N ILE A 63 3.59 9.57 0.09
CA ILE A 63 2.93 8.87 -1.00
C ILE A 63 1.72 9.64 -1.54
N SER A 64 1.48 10.85 -1.05
CA SER A 64 0.28 11.62 -1.42
C SER A 64 0.26 12.04 -2.88
N LYS A 65 1.42 12.05 -3.55
CA LYS A 65 1.57 12.49 -4.94
C LYS A 65 1.49 11.36 -5.96
N ILE A 66 1.23 10.14 -5.52
CA ILE A 66 1.07 9.01 -6.44
C ILE A 66 -0.15 9.25 -7.33
N ASP A 67 0.05 9.15 -8.63
CA ASP A 67 -1.00 9.33 -9.63
C ASP A 67 -1.27 8.02 -10.40
N LEU A 68 -2.18 8.11 -11.36
CA LEU A 68 -2.56 6.95 -12.16
C LEU A 68 -1.38 6.40 -12.97
N ASP A 69 -0.51 7.27 -13.48
CA ASP A 69 0.66 6.84 -14.26
C ASP A 69 1.62 6.03 -13.39
N PHE A 70 1.83 6.46 -12.15
CA PHE A 70 2.64 5.68 -11.21
C PHE A 70 2.04 4.30 -10.97
N ILE A 71 0.72 4.25 -10.73
CA ILE A 71 0.02 2.99 -10.49
C ILE A 71 0.13 2.06 -11.70
N LYS A 72 -0.03 2.59 -12.92
CA LYS A 72 0.11 1.80 -14.15
C LYS A 72 1.53 1.29 -14.36
N SER A 73 2.53 1.92 -13.78
CA SER A 73 3.93 1.50 -13.89
C SER A 73 4.28 0.33 -12.99
N ILE A 74 3.42 -0.04 -12.05
CA ILE A 74 3.68 -1.11 -11.09
C ILE A 74 3.60 -2.46 -11.80
N THR A 75 4.64 -3.28 -11.63
CA THR A 75 4.76 -4.60 -12.27
C THR A 75 4.58 -5.71 -11.25
N LEU A 76 4.36 -6.92 -11.75
CA LEU A 76 4.32 -8.12 -10.91
C LEU A 76 5.65 -8.29 -10.15
N ASN A 77 6.77 -7.96 -10.80
CA ASN A 77 8.08 -8.04 -10.14
C ASN A 77 8.18 -7.07 -8.96
N ASP A 78 7.58 -5.88 -9.07
CA ASP A 78 7.54 -4.93 -7.96
C ASP A 78 6.85 -5.56 -6.74
N ALA A 79 5.74 -6.26 -6.96
CA ALA A 79 5.02 -6.95 -5.90
C ALA A 79 5.87 -8.06 -5.27
N TYR A 80 6.56 -8.85 -6.07
CA TYR A 80 7.43 -9.91 -5.58
C TYR A 80 8.58 -9.34 -4.75
N GLN A 81 9.22 -8.28 -5.20
CA GLN A 81 10.30 -7.63 -4.46
C GLN A 81 9.79 -7.07 -3.12
N PHE A 82 8.58 -6.52 -3.11
CA PHE A 82 7.96 -6.06 -1.87
C PHE A 82 7.75 -7.22 -0.88
N LEU A 83 7.30 -8.38 -1.35
CA LEU A 83 7.10 -9.54 -0.48
C LEU A 83 8.42 -10.04 0.11
N ILE A 84 9.50 -10.02 -0.67
CA ILE A 84 10.84 -10.35 -0.19
C ILE A 84 11.27 -9.34 0.88
N TYR A 85 11.03 -8.05 0.65
CA TYR A 85 11.32 -7.01 1.62
C TYR A 85 10.55 -7.25 2.93
N CYS A 86 9.27 -7.57 2.85
CA CYS A 86 8.45 -7.86 4.03
C CYS A 86 9.01 -9.03 4.83
N LYS A 87 9.46 -10.07 4.14
CA LYS A 87 10.03 -11.24 4.79
C LYS A 87 11.34 -10.94 5.51
N ASN A 88 12.24 -10.21 4.85
CA ASN A 88 13.62 -10.02 5.33
C ASN A 88 13.76 -8.81 6.25
N GLU A 89 13.20 -7.67 5.86
CA GLU A 89 13.42 -6.40 6.54
C GLU A 89 12.38 -6.10 7.61
N ARG A 90 11.13 -6.45 7.36
CA ARG A 90 10.04 -6.23 8.30
C ARG A 90 9.71 -7.48 9.12
N ARG A 91 10.29 -8.61 8.80
CA ARG A 91 10.09 -9.89 9.49
C ARG A 91 8.61 -10.28 9.61
N ASN A 92 7.85 -9.97 8.57
CA ASN A 92 6.44 -10.37 8.55
C ASN A 92 6.32 -11.89 8.50
N ASN A 93 5.33 -12.42 9.22
CA ASN A 93 5.02 -13.84 9.15
C ASN A 93 4.27 -14.17 7.86
N GLU A 94 4.08 -15.46 7.59
CA GLU A 94 3.43 -15.95 6.39
C GLU A 94 1.99 -15.42 6.25
N ALA A 95 1.23 -15.38 7.35
CA ALA A 95 -0.15 -14.91 7.33
C ALA A 95 -0.23 -13.43 6.95
N THR A 96 0.66 -12.60 7.49
CA THR A 96 0.71 -11.16 7.14
C THR A 96 1.06 -10.95 5.67
N ARG A 97 2.03 -11.72 5.13
CA ARG A 97 2.39 -11.64 3.71
C ARG A 97 1.24 -12.06 2.82
N ALA A 98 0.53 -13.14 3.17
CA ALA A 98 -0.63 -13.61 2.42
C ALA A 98 -1.73 -12.55 2.37
N ARG A 99 -2.02 -11.90 3.51
CA ARG A 99 -2.99 -10.81 3.57
C ARG A 99 -2.58 -9.65 2.66
N ARG A 100 -1.30 -9.28 2.65
CA ARG A 100 -0.81 -8.18 1.82
C ARG A 100 -0.92 -8.47 0.34
N VAL A 101 -0.70 -9.71 -0.07
CA VAL A 101 -0.94 -10.14 -1.45
C VAL A 101 -2.39 -9.89 -1.84
N VAL A 102 -3.34 -10.30 -0.99
CA VAL A 102 -4.77 -10.10 -1.24
C VAL A 102 -5.09 -8.61 -1.35
N SER A 103 -4.58 -7.78 -0.44
CA SER A 103 -4.81 -6.34 -0.45
C SER A 103 -4.33 -5.69 -1.74
N ILE A 104 -3.13 -6.06 -2.19
CA ILE A 104 -2.54 -5.53 -3.42
C ILE A 104 -3.36 -5.97 -4.63
N ARG A 105 -3.72 -7.25 -4.71
CA ARG A 105 -4.49 -7.79 -5.85
C ARG A 105 -5.87 -7.18 -5.96
N ARG A 106 -6.52 -6.85 -4.85
CA ARG A 106 -7.83 -6.20 -4.87
C ARG A 106 -7.76 -4.76 -5.38
N CYS A 107 -6.64 -4.08 -5.17
CA CYS A 107 -6.44 -2.71 -5.65
C CYS A 107 -6.17 -2.69 -7.17
N PHE A 108 -5.54 -3.70 -7.67
CA PHE A 108 -5.13 -3.82 -9.06
C PHE A 108 -5.76 -5.06 -9.70
#